data_0c0475cdc607fa1dbe45d6a06738f2ef
#
_entry.id   0c0475cdc607fa1dbe45d6a06738f2ef
#
_cell.length_a   1.000
_cell.length_b   1.000
_cell.length_c   1.000
_cell.angle_alpha   90.00
_cell.angle_beta   90.00
_cell.angle_gamma   90.00
#
_symmetry.space_group_name_H-M   'P 1'
#
loop_
_entity.id
_entity.type
_entity.pdbx_description
1 polymer ?
#
loop_
_entity_poly.entity_id
_entity_poly.type
_entity_poly.pdbx_seq_one_letter_code
_entity_poly.pdbx_strand_id
1 'polypeptide(L)'
;MTKWTIRSVVVLCACLLASASVYAHHSLAGVYALGKESKVTGTFKAFRLVNPHSSLRIEAKGPDGKTVEWAIVGGSVQQIARLGLGKTGGPNALHAGDEITVTLTPALDGKSPVGLLIAITYPDGHTVRFRGVDE
;
A
#
# COMPACT_ATOMS: atom_id res chain seq x y z
N MET A 1 -41.17 -23.42 12.51
CA MET A 1 -40.80 -22.55 11.37
C MET A 1 -41.09 -23.26 10.06
N THR A 2 -41.84 -22.63 9.16
CA THR A 2 -42.18 -23.23 7.87
C THR A 2 -40.97 -23.18 6.92
N LYS A 3 -40.91 -24.14 5.96
CA LYS A 3 -39.81 -24.22 4.98
C LYS A 3 -39.61 -22.89 4.18
N TRP A 4 -40.67 -22.11 4.08
CA TRP A 4 -40.67 -20.79 3.42
C TRP A 4 -39.93 -19.73 4.23
N THR A 5 -40.11 -19.70 5.57
CA THR A 5 -39.40 -18.76 6.46
C THR A 5 -37.91 -19.04 6.49
N ILE A 6 -37.49 -20.30 6.49
CA ILE A 6 -36.06 -20.67 6.45
C ILE A 6 -35.43 -20.23 5.11
N ARG A 7 -36.09 -20.46 3.98
CA ARG A 7 -35.60 -20.02 2.68
C ARG A 7 -35.45 -18.51 2.57
N SER A 8 -36.42 -17.74 3.07
CA SER A 8 -36.36 -16.29 3.09
C SER A 8 -35.21 -15.74 3.94
N VAL A 9 -34.96 -16.35 5.12
CA VAL A 9 -33.85 -15.98 5.99
C VAL A 9 -32.49 -16.29 5.33
N VAL A 10 -32.34 -17.44 4.69
CA VAL A 10 -31.10 -17.81 3.98
C VAL A 10 -30.80 -16.85 2.82
N VAL A 11 -31.82 -16.48 2.03
CA VAL A 11 -31.63 -15.51 0.93
C VAL A 11 -31.26 -14.13 1.46
N LEU A 12 -31.90 -13.68 2.54
CA LEU A 12 -31.58 -12.38 3.16
C LEU A 12 -30.15 -12.36 3.70
N CYS A 13 -29.71 -13.40 4.38
CA CYS A 13 -28.31 -13.54 4.87
C CYS A 13 -27.32 -13.58 3.71
N ALA A 14 -27.60 -14.28 2.63
CA ALA A 14 -26.75 -14.31 1.44
C ALA A 14 -26.60 -12.94 0.77
N CYS A 15 -27.70 -12.17 0.68
CA CYS A 15 -27.67 -10.81 0.15
C CYS A 15 -26.86 -9.85 1.05
N LEU A 16 -26.96 -9.98 2.38
CA LEU A 16 -26.21 -9.17 3.34
C LEU A 16 -24.71 -9.49 3.30
N LEU A 17 -24.33 -10.75 3.11
CA LEU A 17 -22.93 -11.15 2.96
C LEU A 17 -22.32 -10.70 1.61
N ALA A 18 -23.11 -10.69 0.54
CA ALA A 18 -22.67 -10.21 -0.77
C ALA A 18 -22.42 -8.70 -0.79
N SER A 19 -23.16 -7.92 0.00
CA SER A 19 -22.99 -6.46 0.06
C SER A 19 -21.73 -6.00 0.81
N ALA A 20 -21.16 -6.82 1.69
CA ALA A 20 -19.95 -6.47 2.46
C ALA A 20 -18.69 -6.36 1.57
N SER A 21 -18.63 -7.09 0.47
CA SER A 21 -17.48 -7.11 -0.44
C SER A 21 -17.34 -5.83 -1.28
N VAL A 22 -18.44 -5.11 -1.50
CA VAL A 22 -18.47 -3.90 -2.36
C VAL A 22 -17.86 -2.69 -1.63
N TYR A 23 -17.97 -2.62 -0.31
CA TYR A 23 -17.45 -1.51 0.47
C TYR A 23 -15.91 -1.47 0.54
N ALA A 24 -15.24 -2.61 0.46
CA ALA A 24 -13.77 -2.68 0.56
C ALA A 24 -13.05 -2.07 -0.66
N HIS A 25 -13.60 -2.22 -1.86
CA HIS A 25 -13.04 -1.64 -3.08
C HIS A 25 -13.24 -0.12 -3.21
N HIS A 26 -14.33 0.41 -2.64
CA HIS A 26 -14.59 1.85 -2.68
C HIS A 26 -13.67 2.67 -1.75
N SER A 27 -13.06 2.05 -0.73
CA SER A 27 -12.22 2.76 0.22
C SER A 27 -10.89 3.25 -0.38
N LEU A 28 -10.27 2.51 -1.31
CA LEU A 28 -9.02 2.91 -1.96
C LEU A 28 -9.23 4.08 -2.91
N ALA A 29 -10.27 4.04 -3.75
CA ALA A 29 -10.60 5.13 -4.67
C ALA A 29 -11.01 6.43 -3.96
N GLY A 30 -11.49 6.34 -2.72
CA GLY A 30 -11.80 7.51 -1.88
C GLY A 30 -10.57 8.17 -1.23
N VAL A 31 -9.42 7.49 -1.24
CA VAL A 31 -8.20 7.97 -0.58
C VAL A 31 -7.08 8.23 -1.58
N TYR A 32 -6.97 7.42 -2.62
CA TYR A 32 -5.86 7.45 -3.57
C TYR A 32 -6.33 7.75 -4.99
N ALA A 33 -5.51 8.46 -5.76
CA ALA A 33 -5.75 8.80 -7.16
C ALA A 33 -5.41 7.59 -8.06
N LEU A 34 -6.28 6.56 -8.03
CA LEU A 34 -6.07 5.33 -8.78
C LEU A 34 -5.80 5.61 -10.27
N GLY A 35 -4.87 4.88 -10.86
CA GLY A 35 -4.42 5.11 -12.24
C GLY A 35 -3.42 6.26 -12.41
N LYS A 36 -3.04 6.95 -11.33
CA LYS A 36 -1.95 7.93 -11.35
C LYS A 36 -0.73 7.37 -10.64
N GLU A 37 0.45 7.63 -11.21
CA GLU A 37 1.73 7.30 -10.61
C GLU A 37 2.52 8.56 -10.31
N SER A 38 3.23 8.55 -9.19
CA SER A 38 4.20 9.57 -8.80
C SER A 38 5.47 8.90 -8.30
N LYS A 39 6.59 9.62 -8.38
CA LYS A 39 7.88 9.16 -7.84
C LYS A 39 8.34 10.11 -6.75
N VAL A 40 8.79 9.55 -5.65
CA VAL A 40 9.37 10.29 -4.53
C VAL A 40 10.72 9.68 -4.20
N THR A 41 11.77 10.48 -4.31
CA THR A 41 13.13 10.09 -3.87
C THR A 41 13.36 10.60 -2.46
N GLY A 42 13.87 9.75 -1.61
CA GLY A 42 14.13 10.11 -0.22
C GLY A 42 14.89 9.03 0.54
N THR A 43 15.13 9.30 1.79
CA THR A 43 15.87 8.43 2.70
C THR A 43 14.94 7.46 3.41
N PHE A 44 15.20 6.18 3.28
CA PHE A 44 14.45 5.14 3.98
C PHE A 44 14.62 5.26 5.49
N LYS A 45 13.52 5.17 6.23
CA LYS A 45 13.51 5.24 7.71
C LYS A 45 13.19 3.89 8.32
N ALA A 46 12.07 3.31 7.94
CA ALA A 46 11.60 2.05 8.52
C ALA A 46 10.44 1.43 7.73
N PHE A 47 10.25 0.12 7.90
CA PHE A 47 8.98 -0.53 7.66
C PHE A 47 8.17 -0.62 8.96
N ARG A 48 6.89 -0.33 8.88
CA ARG A 48 5.90 -0.75 9.87
C ARG A 48 5.22 -2.01 9.36
N LEU A 49 5.66 -3.16 9.84
CA LEU A 49 5.17 -4.47 9.41
C LEU A 49 3.92 -4.87 10.20
N VAL A 50 2.76 -4.68 9.62
CA VAL A 50 1.45 -5.07 10.19
C VAL A 50 0.54 -5.63 9.09
N ASN A 51 -0.34 -6.57 9.46
CA ASN A 51 -1.36 -7.08 8.56
C ASN A 51 -2.67 -6.27 8.74
N PRO A 52 -3.47 -6.09 7.68
CA PRO A 52 -3.25 -6.56 6.30
C PRO A 52 -2.33 -5.65 5.47
N HIS A 53 -2.02 -4.44 5.92
CA HIS A 53 -1.27 -3.44 5.16
C HIS A 53 -0.08 -2.91 5.95
N SER A 54 1.12 -3.32 5.53
CA SER A 54 2.37 -2.73 6.01
C SER A 54 2.59 -1.35 5.40
N SER A 55 3.44 -0.54 6.01
CA SER A 55 3.83 0.76 5.44
C SER A 55 5.34 0.95 5.44
N LEU A 56 5.81 1.65 4.42
CA LEU A 56 7.17 2.13 4.25
C LEU A 56 7.20 3.61 4.65
N ARG A 57 8.20 4.02 5.42
CA ARG A 57 8.46 5.43 5.74
C ARG A 57 9.75 5.90 5.11
N ILE A 58 9.67 7.02 4.41
CA ILE A 58 10.83 7.74 3.86
C ILE A 58 10.76 9.22 4.23
N GLU A 59 11.91 9.86 4.35
CA GLU A 59 12.02 11.32 4.42
C GLU A 59 12.46 11.86 3.06
N ALA A 60 11.70 12.80 2.51
CA ALA A 60 12.01 13.46 1.23
C ALA A 60 11.96 14.97 1.38
N LYS A 61 12.61 15.70 0.47
CA LYS A 61 12.50 17.15 0.39
C LYS A 61 11.23 17.53 -0.34
N GLY A 62 10.41 18.36 0.29
CA GLY A 62 9.27 19.01 -0.34
C GLY A 62 9.68 20.14 -1.28
N PRO A 63 8.73 20.70 -2.05
CA PRO A 63 8.97 21.83 -2.98
C PRO A 63 9.52 23.09 -2.27
N ASP A 64 9.21 23.25 -1.00
CA ASP A 64 9.67 24.36 -0.15
C ASP A 64 11.04 24.09 0.51
N GLY A 65 11.68 22.96 0.18
CA GLY A 65 12.96 22.52 0.73
C GLY A 65 12.89 21.91 2.13
N LYS A 66 11.71 21.90 2.75
CA LYS A 66 11.53 21.26 4.05
C LYS A 66 11.49 19.75 3.92
N THR A 67 11.96 19.07 4.97
CA THR A 67 11.86 17.62 5.03
C THR A 67 10.44 17.21 5.39
N VAL A 68 9.89 16.29 4.60
CA VAL A 68 8.54 15.72 4.75
C VAL A 68 8.67 14.21 4.91
N GLU A 69 8.05 13.64 5.94
CA GLU A 69 7.94 12.20 6.10
C GLU A 69 6.74 11.69 5.29
N TRP A 70 7.01 10.73 4.40
CA TRP A 70 6.02 10.02 3.61
C TRP A 70 5.68 8.69 4.26
N ALA A 71 4.37 8.38 4.35
CA ALA A 71 3.86 7.09 4.75
C ALA A 71 3.25 6.37 3.53
N ILE A 72 3.93 5.34 3.06
CA ILE A 72 3.58 4.66 1.81
C ILE A 72 3.08 3.26 2.16
N VAL A 73 1.78 3.02 1.90
CA VAL A 73 1.11 1.77 2.22
C VAL A 73 1.52 0.70 1.21
N GLY A 74 2.01 -0.42 1.70
CA GLY A 74 2.36 -1.60 0.91
C GLY A 74 1.43 -2.77 1.16
N GLY A 75 1.88 -3.95 0.76
CA GLY A 75 1.16 -5.20 0.96
C GLY A 75 1.25 -5.76 2.39
N SER A 76 0.81 -7.00 2.54
CA SER A 76 0.92 -7.73 3.80
C SER A 76 2.38 -7.97 4.21
N VAL A 77 2.59 -8.30 5.49
CA VAL A 77 3.91 -8.70 6.02
C VAL A 77 4.54 -9.83 5.20
N GLN A 78 3.74 -10.81 4.77
CA GLN A 78 4.21 -11.92 3.94
C GLN A 78 4.65 -11.46 2.54
N GLN A 79 3.96 -10.49 1.96
CA GLN A 79 4.32 -9.94 0.65
C GLN A 79 5.64 -9.17 0.73
N ILE A 80 5.81 -8.33 1.74
CA ILE A 80 7.08 -7.63 2.04
C ILE A 80 8.22 -8.66 2.22
N ALA A 81 8.00 -9.71 3.01
CA ALA A 81 8.99 -10.74 3.27
C ALA A 81 9.38 -11.55 2.02
N ARG A 82 8.40 -11.89 1.15
CA ARG A 82 8.66 -12.60 -0.12
C ARG A 82 9.54 -11.78 -1.08
N LEU A 83 9.40 -10.47 -1.05
CA LEU A 83 10.22 -9.55 -1.84
C LEU A 83 11.61 -9.31 -1.22
N GLY A 84 11.89 -9.86 -0.05
CA GLY A 84 13.17 -9.71 0.63
C GLY A 84 13.38 -8.37 1.32
N LEU A 85 12.36 -7.52 1.37
CA LEU A 85 12.46 -6.13 1.84
C LEU A 85 12.51 -5.99 3.37
N GLY A 86 11.87 -6.90 4.10
CA GLY A 86 11.81 -6.86 5.57
C GLY A 86 12.93 -7.65 6.27
N LYS A 87 13.94 -8.12 5.55
CA LYS A 87 15.06 -8.92 6.07
C LYS A 87 16.30 -8.05 6.23
N THR A 88 17.14 -8.38 7.20
CA THR A 88 18.40 -7.69 7.47
C THR A 88 19.53 -8.07 6.52
N GLY A 89 19.28 -8.88 5.52
CA GLY A 89 20.26 -9.30 4.52
C GLY A 89 19.59 -9.76 3.23
N GLY A 90 20.32 -9.64 2.15
CA GLY A 90 19.85 -9.97 0.81
C GLY A 90 19.84 -8.76 -0.14
N PRO A 91 19.62 -9.00 -1.45
CA PRO A 91 19.76 -7.96 -2.47
C PRO A 91 18.72 -6.83 -2.35
N ASN A 92 17.59 -7.10 -1.67
CA ASN A 92 16.50 -6.14 -1.49
C ASN A 92 16.39 -5.64 -0.03
N ALA A 93 17.38 -5.91 0.82
CA ALA A 93 17.39 -5.41 2.18
C ALA A 93 17.50 -3.87 2.18
N LEU A 94 16.69 -3.22 3.01
CA LEU A 94 16.75 -1.77 3.22
C LEU A 94 17.21 -1.47 4.64
N HIS A 95 18.15 -0.54 4.77
CA HIS A 95 18.67 -0.06 6.04
C HIS A 95 18.30 1.41 6.21
N ALA A 96 18.01 1.81 7.44
CA ALA A 96 17.76 3.22 7.75
C ALA A 96 18.91 4.09 7.24
N GLY A 97 18.61 5.10 6.45
CA GLY A 97 19.60 5.95 5.79
C GLY A 97 19.81 5.67 4.29
N ASP A 98 19.32 4.54 3.77
CA ASP A 98 19.42 4.23 2.35
C ASP A 98 18.60 5.24 1.53
N GLU A 99 19.18 5.76 0.45
CA GLU A 99 18.46 6.57 -0.52
C GLU A 99 17.73 5.65 -1.51
N ILE A 100 16.44 5.89 -1.68
CA ILE A 100 15.59 5.11 -2.62
C ILE A 100 14.63 6.02 -3.37
N THR A 101 14.20 5.58 -4.54
CA THR A 101 13.07 6.19 -5.25
C THR A 101 11.86 5.26 -5.16
N VAL A 102 10.77 5.77 -4.61
CA VAL A 102 9.52 5.04 -4.50
C VAL A 102 8.55 5.51 -5.58
N THR A 103 8.06 4.57 -6.40
CA THR A 103 6.92 4.77 -7.28
C THR A 103 5.66 4.42 -6.49
N LEU A 104 4.68 5.31 -6.51
CA LEU A 104 3.45 5.18 -5.71
C LEU A 104 2.23 5.77 -6.44
N THR A 105 1.04 5.29 -6.07
CA THR A 105 -0.23 5.98 -6.36
C THR A 105 -0.42 7.05 -5.28
N PRO A 106 -0.47 8.35 -5.63
CA PRO A 106 -0.53 9.42 -4.65
C PRO A 106 -1.92 9.53 -3.99
N ALA A 107 -1.99 10.26 -2.87
CA ALA A 107 -3.26 10.64 -2.28
C ALA A 107 -4.14 11.42 -3.27
N LEU A 108 -5.46 11.26 -3.14
CA LEU A 108 -6.44 11.90 -4.02
C LEU A 108 -6.39 13.44 -3.97
N ASP A 109 -6.03 14.01 -2.82
CA ASP A 109 -5.88 15.47 -2.63
C ASP A 109 -4.59 16.03 -3.28
N GLY A 110 -3.68 15.17 -3.72
CA GLY A 110 -2.40 15.53 -4.33
C GLY A 110 -1.44 16.30 -3.41
N LYS A 111 -1.70 16.37 -2.12
CA LYS A 111 -0.94 17.17 -1.14
C LYS A 111 -0.46 16.35 0.05
N SER A 112 -1.26 15.42 0.53
CA SER A 112 -0.92 14.56 1.66
C SER A 112 0.27 13.67 1.32
N PRO A 113 1.30 13.56 2.20
CA PRO A 113 2.49 12.75 1.96
C PRO A 113 2.20 11.27 2.25
N VAL A 114 1.20 10.73 1.58
CA VAL A 114 0.79 9.33 1.66
C VAL A 114 0.57 8.76 0.25
N GLY A 115 0.74 7.45 0.09
CA GLY A 115 0.50 6.78 -1.19
C GLY A 115 0.42 5.27 -1.07
N LEU A 116 0.04 4.62 -2.17
CA LEU A 116 0.10 3.18 -2.31
C LEU A 116 1.40 2.80 -3.02
N LEU A 117 2.13 1.85 -2.47
CA LEU A 117 3.42 1.40 -2.99
C LEU A 117 3.25 0.58 -4.28
N ILE A 118 3.89 1.03 -5.35
CA ILE A 118 3.96 0.33 -6.63
C ILE A 118 5.33 -0.32 -6.81
N ALA A 119 6.42 0.42 -6.58
CA ALA A 119 7.77 -0.08 -6.74
C ALA A 119 8.78 0.69 -5.90
N ILE A 120 9.90 0.04 -5.59
CA ILE A 120 11.08 0.66 -4.98
C ILE A 120 12.24 0.50 -5.96
N THR A 121 12.87 1.60 -6.32
CA THR A 121 14.10 1.62 -7.15
C THR A 121 15.28 2.03 -6.27
N TYR A 122 16.32 1.24 -6.31
CA TYR A 122 17.56 1.42 -5.56
C TYR A 122 18.55 2.30 -6.33
N PRO A 123 19.62 2.82 -5.69
CA PRO A 123 20.61 3.69 -6.34
C PRO A 123 21.35 3.02 -7.50
N ASP A 124 21.49 1.71 -7.48
CA ASP A 124 22.10 0.92 -8.57
C ASP A 124 21.17 0.70 -9.77
N GLY A 125 19.91 1.17 -9.67
CA GLY A 125 18.89 1.09 -10.71
C GLY A 125 18.02 -0.17 -10.67
N HIS A 126 18.32 -1.16 -9.82
CA HIS A 126 17.41 -2.31 -9.72
C HIS A 126 16.09 -1.90 -9.06
N THR A 127 15.02 -2.55 -9.46
CA THR A 127 13.66 -2.20 -9.05
C THR A 127 12.89 -3.42 -8.54
N VAL A 128 12.31 -3.27 -7.37
CA VAL A 128 11.39 -4.26 -6.78
C VAL A 128 9.97 -3.77 -6.94
N ARG A 129 9.14 -4.52 -7.68
CA ARG A 129 7.73 -4.18 -7.91
C ARG A 129 6.80 -4.96 -7.01
N PHE A 130 5.78 -4.27 -6.53
CA PHE A 130 4.65 -4.85 -5.80
C PHE A 130 3.55 -5.21 -6.80
N ARG A 131 3.21 -6.50 -6.91
CA ARG A 131 2.04 -6.94 -7.68
C ARG A 131 0.79 -6.83 -6.81
N GLY A 132 -0.29 -6.26 -7.33
CA GLY A 132 -1.62 -6.33 -6.73
C GLY A 132 -2.25 -5.01 -6.32
N VAL A 133 -1.87 -3.89 -6.94
CA VAL A 133 -2.62 -2.62 -6.79
C VAL A 133 -3.50 -2.36 -8.02
N ASP A 134 -3.31 -3.11 -9.10
CA ASP A 134 -3.97 -2.90 -10.41
C ASP A 134 -4.77 -4.12 -10.89
N GLU A 135 -5.05 -5.14 -10.02
CA GLU A 135 -5.93 -6.26 -10.35
C GLU A 135 -7.16 -6.31 -9.45
#